data_702a41559fae6e4321f4c5ae20b58eff
#
_entry.id   702a41559fae6e4321f4c5ae20b58eff
#
_cell.length_a   1.000
_cell.length_b   1.000
_cell.length_c   1.000
_cell.angle_alpha   90.00
_cell.angle_beta   90.00
_cell.angle_gamma   90.00
#
_symmetry.space_group_name_H-M   'P 1'
#
loop_
_entity.id
_entity.type
_entity.pdbx_description
1 polymer ?
#
loop_
_entity_poly.entity_id
_entity_poly.type
_entity_poly.pdbx_seq_one_letter_code
_entity_poly.pdbx_strand_id
1 'polypeptide(L)'
;MKYDICIIGGGFGGLICARQLAKAGRSVLLLERQQQLGGCIQSYQRHGMQYDTGLHYVGGLAEGQPLNQLFTELGLMELPWQRLDAEGFDHVTIGNQTYQFREGYDNFVEGMSDYFPKEKQALKLYVEMLQKAEQVTFNDQEEALKMMEVNAYEYLNELFKDPLLINVLSGTALKTELRRQSLPLYSFAHTTGSYIQSSWRLKGEGNLMVNKLADDIRAMGGTIRCKQEVEELIEQGGKITAVRCKNGEQYEANTFISDVHPAITFDWVKDSYVLKGMYRRRMKALENTFGIFTVSLKLKPDVLPYFNHNKYVYKKPNVWTFYEDVGGIGGVMVSCRVPEDDKKDAQQVDLLTPMPWTWCQPWKDTTIGHRGEEYLSMKERMANECIKLAERVIPGLSEMIAEQYTSTPLTYRDYTLTPEGSAYGVRKDCRSVMLTMLSPQTPIPNLLLTGQNLMLHGLEGVAMTAMNTTNIILK
;
A
#
# COMPACT_ATOMS: atom_id res chain seq x y z
N MET A 1 29.84 -15.21 -11.00
CA MET A 1 28.77 -16.19 -11.26
C MET A 1 27.63 -15.41 -11.93
N LYS A 2 27.12 -15.88 -13.04
CA LYS A 2 26.01 -15.23 -13.76
C LYS A 2 24.69 -15.91 -13.39
N TYR A 3 23.69 -15.12 -13.01
CA TYR A 3 22.35 -15.59 -12.66
C TYR A 3 21.43 -15.63 -13.89
N ASP A 4 20.36 -16.40 -13.83
CA ASP A 4 19.31 -16.28 -14.82
C ASP A 4 18.58 -14.96 -14.62
N ILE A 5 18.31 -14.61 -13.36
CA ILE A 5 17.49 -13.43 -13.01
C ILE A 5 18.11 -12.69 -11.84
N CYS A 6 18.22 -11.36 -11.99
CA CYS A 6 18.55 -10.44 -10.92
C CYS A 6 17.34 -9.56 -10.61
N ILE A 7 16.90 -9.56 -9.36
CA ILE A 7 15.77 -8.76 -8.88
C ILE A 7 16.32 -7.64 -8.00
N ILE A 8 15.89 -6.41 -8.26
CA ILE A 8 16.33 -5.21 -7.56
C ILE A 8 15.18 -4.67 -6.72
N GLY A 9 15.36 -4.69 -5.40
CA GLY A 9 14.36 -4.33 -4.40
C GLY A 9 13.75 -5.55 -3.73
N GLY A 10 13.90 -5.62 -2.41
CA GLY A 10 13.37 -6.67 -1.54
C GLY A 10 12.01 -6.31 -0.93
N GLY A 11 11.20 -5.51 -1.62
CA GLY A 11 9.81 -5.26 -1.30
C GLY A 11 8.93 -6.48 -1.58
N PHE A 12 7.63 -6.37 -1.29
CA PHE A 12 6.70 -7.49 -1.45
C PHE A 12 6.65 -8.02 -2.89
N GLY A 13 6.66 -7.13 -3.89
CA GLY A 13 6.68 -7.51 -5.30
C GLY A 13 7.95 -8.26 -5.69
N GLY A 14 9.11 -7.76 -5.28
CA GLY A 14 10.41 -8.40 -5.54
C GLY A 14 10.53 -9.76 -4.87
N LEU A 15 10.07 -9.91 -3.63
CA LEU A 15 10.03 -11.18 -2.91
C LEU A 15 9.15 -12.23 -3.60
N ILE A 16 7.96 -11.85 -4.07
CA ILE A 16 7.07 -12.74 -4.83
C ILE A 16 7.74 -13.18 -6.13
N CYS A 17 8.29 -12.24 -6.91
CA CYS A 17 9.01 -12.56 -8.15
C CYS A 17 10.16 -13.54 -7.89
N ALA A 18 10.98 -13.28 -6.86
CA ALA A 18 12.10 -14.14 -6.50
C ALA A 18 11.66 -15.55 -6.15
N ARG A 19 10.63 -15.68 -5.31
CA ARG A 19 10.08 -16.97 -4.90
C ARG A 19 9.51 -17.76 -6.08
N GLN A 20 8.70 -17.14 -6.91
CA GLN A 20 8.07 -17.83 -8.05
C GLN A 20 9.09 -18.29 -9.09
N LEU A 21 10.09 -17.48 -9.36
CA LEU A 21 11.15 -17.83 -10.32
C LEU A 21 12.11 -18.88 -9.77
N ALA A 22 12.44 -18.82 -8.47
CA ALA A 22 13.21 -19.88 -7.81
C ALA A 22 12.42 -21.21 -7.78
N LYS A 23 11.11 -21.19 -7.48
CA LYS A 23 10.21 -22.34 -7.57
C LYS A 23 10.19 -22.96 -8.95
N ALA A 24 10.32 -22.16 -10.00
CA ALA A 24 10.44 -22.62 -11.38
C ALA A 24 11.86 -23.08 -11.78
N GLY A 25 12.78 -23.23 -10.83
CA GLY A 25 14.14 -23.75 -11.03
C GLY A 25 15.11 -22.75 -11.66
N ARG A 26 14.80 -21.45 -11.67
CA ARG A 26 15.72 -20.41 -12.14
C ARG A 26 16.74 -20.04 -11.07
N SER A 27 17.97 -19.77 -11.48
CA SER A 27 18.98 -19.18 -10.58
C SER A 27 18.65 -17.69 -10.36
N VAL A 28 18.22 -17.36 -9.13
CA VAL A 28 17.72 -16.02 -8.78
C VAL A 28 18.67 -15.34 -7.80
N LEU A 29 18.98 -14.07 -8.06
CA LEU A 29 19.60 -13.14 -7.12
C LEU A 29 18.64 -12.00 -6.81
N LEU A 30 18.34 -11.78 -5.51
CA LEU A 30 17.61 -10.62 -5.03
C LEU A 30 18.56 -9.67 -4.30
N LEU A 31 18.59 -8.40 -4.71
CA LEU A 31 19.38 -7.33 -4.14
C LEU A 31 18.49 -6.35 -3.37
N GLU A 32 18.80 -6.12 -2.09
CA GLU A 32 18.14 -5.14 -1.25
C GLU A 32 19.16 -4.13 -0.70
N ARG A 33 18.84 -2.83 -0.80
CA ARG A 33 19.74 -1.76 -0.32
C ARG A 33 19.83 -1.68 1.21
N GLN A 34 18.72 -1.99 1.90
CA GLN A 34 18.66 -1.98 3.35
C GLN A 34 19.25 -3.26 3.96
N GLN A 35 19.40 -3.26 5.27
CA GLN A 35 19.75 -4.47 6.01
C GLN A 35 18.55 -5.43 6.11
N GLN A 36 17.35 -4.89 6.08
CA GLN A 36 16.09 -5.60 6.26
C GLN A 36 15.29 -5.61 4.95
N LEU A 37 14.67 -6.76 4.65
CA LEU A 37 13.72 -6.94 3.55
C LEU A 37 12.34 -6.40 3.93
N GLY A 38 11.47 -6.30 2.93
CA GLY A 38 10.03 -6.08 3.11
C GLY A 38 9.50 -4.75 2.57
N GLY A 39 10.35 -3.75 2.36
CA GLY A 39 9.89 -2.44 1.89
C GLY A 39 8.80 -1.88 2.80
N CYS A 40 7.61 -1.59 2.25
CA CYS A 40 6.48 -1.04 3.03
C CYS A 40 5.77 -2.05 3.95
N ILE A 41 6.03 -3.36 3.83
CA ILE A 41 5.45 -4.38 4.73
C ILE A 41 6.42 -4.80 5.84
N GLN A 42 7.61 -4.20 5.92
CA GLN A 42 8.54 -4.45 7.01
C GLN A 42 7.99 -3.93 8.34
N SER A 43 8.41 -4.58 9.42
CA SER A 43 8.16 -4.13 10.79
C SER A 43 9.46 -3.69 11.43
N TYR A 44 9.36 -2.83 12.44
CA TYR A 44 10.53 -2.36 13.19
C TYR A 44 10.25 -2.39 14.69
N GLN A 45 11.30 -2.54 15.49
CA GLN A 45 11.20 -2.61 16.94
C GLN A 45 11.69 -1.32 17.59
N ARG A 46 10.94 -0.84 18.59
CA ARG A 46 11.35 0.25 19.48
C ARG A 46 10.85 -0.02 20.90
N HIS A 47 11.75 0.12 21.88
CA HIS A 47 11.45 -0.02 23.30
C HIS A 47 10.63 -1.27 23.66
N GLY A 48 11.00 -2.41 23.04
CA GLY A 48 10.34 -3.69 23.28
C GLY A 48 8.98 -3.88 22.59
N MET A 49 8.52 -2.90 21.81
CA MET A 49 7.30 -3.00 21.02
C MET A 49 7.61 -3.13 19.54
N GLN A 50 6.77 -3.89 18.84
CA GLN A 50 6.86 -4.10 17.40
C GLN A 50 5.87 -3.18 16.68
N TYR A 51 6.34 -2.49 15.63
CA TYR A 51 5.56 -1.56 14.83
C TYR A 51 5.59 -1.97 13.36
N ASP A 52 4.45 -1.90 12.68
CA ASP A 52 4.35 -2.15 11.26
C ASP A 52 4.43 -0.85 10.46
N THR A 53 5.08 -0.89 9.30
CA THR A 53 5.22 0.29 8.44
C THR A 53 3.95 0.56 7.66
N GLY A 54 3.36 -0.44 6.99
CA GLY A 54 2.21 -0.26 6.10
C GLY A 54 1.22 -1.42 6.09
N LEU A 55 1.43 -2.47 6.91
CA LEU A 55 0.50 -3.59 7.01
C LEU A 55 -0.40 -3.41 8.24
N HIS A 56 -1.61 -2.87 8.04
CA HIS A 56 -2.56 -2.68 9.12
C HIS A 56 -3.73 -3.68 9.07
N TYR A 57 -4.26 -3.94 7.88
CA TYR A 57 -5.25 -4.98 7.60
C TYR A 57 -5.37 -5.21 6.09
N VAL A 58 -6.03 -6.29 5.70
CA VAL A 58 -6.18 -6.69 4.30
C VAL A 58 -7.60 -7.14 4.02
N GLY A 59 -8.04 -7.01 2.78
CA GLY A 59 -9.30 -7.56 2.30
C GLY A 59 -9.11 -8.88 1.55
N GLY A 60 -10.18 -9.66 1.38
CA GLY A 60 -10.23 -10.75 0.41
C GLY A 60 -9.46 -12.02 0.78
N LEU A 61 -9.34 -12.39 2.06
CA LEU A 61 -8.67 -13.62 2.49
C LEU A 61 -9.61 -14.79 2.82
N ALA A 62 -10.93 -14.66 2.72
CA ALA A 62 -11.80 -15.80 2.88
C ALA A 62 -11.66 -16.77 1.70
N GLU A 63 -12.01 -18.04 1.93
CA GLU A 63 -11.89 -19.11 0.93
C GLU A 63 -12.54 -18.73 -0.40
N GLY A 64 -11.80 -18.93 -1.50
CA GLY A 64 -12.23 -18.62 -2.86
C GLY A 64 -12.06 -17.16 -3.29
N GLN A 65 -11.70 -16.25 -2.40
CA GLN A 65 -11.47 -14.84 -2.74
C GLN A 65 -10.09 -14.63 -3.41
N PRO A 66 -9.91 -13.57 -4.21
CA PRO A 66 -8.70 -13.41 -5.03
C PRO A 66 -7.39 -13.40 -4.25
N LEU A 67 -7.31 -12.63 -3.16
CA LEU A 67 -6.08 -12.58 -2.35
C LEU A 67 -5.83 -13.90 -1.60
N ASN A 68 -6.89 -14.63 -1.18
CA ASN A 68 -6.77 -15.95 -0.58
C ASN A 68 -6.09 -16.93 -1.54
N GLN A 69 -6.50 -16.95 -2.81
CA GLN A 69 -5.90 -17.83 -3.82
C GLN A 69 -4.40 -17.52 -4.01
N LEU A 70 -4.06 -16.23 -4.15
CA LEU A 70 -2.67 -15.78 -4.26
C LEU A 70 -1.85 -16.15 -3.02
N PHE A 71 -2.38 -15.90 -1.83
CA PHE A 71 -1.69 -16.20 -0.58
C PHE A 71 -1.54 -17.69 -0.31
N THR A 72 -2.51 -18.50 -0.75
CA THR A 72 -2.41 -19.96 -0.72
C THR A 72 -1.25 -20.43 -1.58
N GLU A 73 -1.15 -19.94 -2.83
CA GLU A 73 -0.04 -20.28 -3.71
C GLU A 73 1.33 -19.85 -3.14
N LEU A 74 1.37 -18.71 -2.46
CA LEU A 74 2.57 -18.16 -1.83
C LEU A 74 2.88 -18.77 -0.45
N GLY A 75 2.03 -19.65 0.10
CA GLY A 75 2.17 -20.20 1.44
C GLY A 75 1.90 -19.19 2.57
N LEU A 76 1.33 -18.03 2.25
CA LEU A 76 1.07 -16.96 3.21
C LEU A 76 -0.23 -17.17 3.99
N MET A 77 -1.14 -18.05 3.55
CA MET A 77 -2.32 -18.44 4.32
C MET A 77 -2.01 -19.28 5.57
N GLU A 78 -0.80 -19.84 5.67
CA GLU A 78 -0.30 -20.53 6.87
C GLU A 78 -0.03 -19.57 8.04
N LEU A 79 0.03 -18.26 7.80
CA LEU A 79 0.26 -17.25 8.82
C LEU A 79 -0.99 -17.01 9.67
N PRO A 80 -0.85 -16.53 10.92
CA PRO A 80 -1.95 -16.37 11.86
C PRO A 80 -2.85 -15.17 11.53
N TRP A 81 -3.69 -15.32 10.50
CA TRP A 81 -4.67 -14.33 10.11
C TRP A 81 -5.88 -14.33 11.05
N GLN A 82 -6.27 -13.16 11.53
CA GLN A 82 -7.47 -12.94 12.31
C GLN A 82 -8.49 -12.14 11.50
N ARG A 83 -9.70 -12.71 11.36
CA ARG A 83 -10.83 -12.01 10.73
C ARG A 83 -11.31 -10.88 11.63
N LEU A 84 -11.62 -9.72 11.05
CA LEU A 84 -12.21 -8.61 11.76
C LEU A 84 -13.69 -8.85 12.06
N ASP A 85 -14.31 -7.96 12.85
CA ASP A 85 -15.72 -8.07 13.24
C ASP A 85 -16.63 -8.02 12.00
N ALA A 86 -17.32 -9.13 11.71
CA ALA A 86 -18.16 -9.21 10.51
C ALA A 86 -19.33 -8.24 10.52
N GLU A 87 -19.86 -7.90 11.70
CA GLU A 87 -20.95 -6.93 11.84
C GLU A 87 -20.50 -5.47 11.74
N GLY A 88 -19.17 -5.22 11.69
CA GLY A 88 -18.62 -3.88 11.60
C GLY A 88 -17.10 -3.88 11.56
N PHE A 89 -16.50 -4.31 10.44
CA PHE A 89 -15.04 -4.37 10.30
C PHE A 89 -14.39 -2.98 10.19
N ASP A 90 -15.09 -2.01 9.64
CA ASP A 90 -14.70 -0.59 9.57
C ASP A 90 -15.87 0.28 10.12
N HIS A 91 -15.55 1.22 11.00
CA HIS A 91 -16.45 2.21 11.54
C HIS A 91 -16.08 3.59 10.99
N VAL A 92 -16.94 4.20 10.20
CA VAL A 92 -16.74 5.54 9.62
C VAL A 92 -17.54 6.57 10.40
N THR A 93 -16.86 7.51 11.06
CA THR A 93 -17.49 8.58 11.86
C THR A 93 -17.40 9.91 11.11
N ILE A 94 -18.56 10.45 10.73
CA ILE A 94 -18.72 11.74 10.08
C ILE A 94 -19.73 12.55 10.91
N GLY A 95 -19.35 13.76 11.32
CA GLY A 95 -20.14 14.50 12.28
C GLY A 95 -20.24 13.77 13.62
N ASN A 96 -21.45 13.56 14.12
CA ASN A 96 -21.71 12.83 15.37
C ASN A 96 -22.21 11.39 15.13
N GLN A 97 -22.26 10.95 13.89
CA GLN A 97 -22.77 9.63 13.52
C GLN A 97 -21.63 8.70 13.10
N THR A 98 -21.68 7.46 13.56
CA THR A 98 -20.80 6.37 13.14
C THR A 98 -21.60 5.38 12.28
N TYR A 99 -21.03 5.02 11.14
CA TYR A 99 -21.56 4.07 10.16
C TYR A 99 -20.68 2.82 10.17
N GLN A 100 -21.30 1.66 10.39
CA GLN A 100 -20.60 0.38 10.47
C GLN A 100 -20.66 -0.34 9.13
N PHE A 101 -19.52 -0.80 8.64
CA PHE A 101 -19.40 -1.56 7.41
C PHE A 101 -19.46 -3.05 7.75
N ARG A 102 -20.58 -3.70 7.41
CA ARG A 102 -20.75 -5.15 7.60
C ARG A 102 -20.04 -5.91 6.50
N GLU A 103 -19.52 -7.07 6.84
CA GLU A 103 -18.83 -7.94 5.91
C GLU A 103 -19.81 -8.74 5.04
N GLY A 104 -19.43 -8.94 3.78
CA GLY A 104 -20.27 -9.57 2.75
C GLY A 104 -21.20 -8.58 2.07
N TYR A 105 -21.31 -8.70 0.76
CA TYR A 105 -22.03 -7.72 -0.07
C TYR A 105 -23.49 -7.53 0.32
N ASP A 106 -24.22 -8.62 0.58
CA ASP A 106 -25.64 -8.54 0.98
C ASP A 106 -25.78 -7.89 2.36
N ASN A 107 -24.98 -8.29 3.33
CA ASN A 107 -24.97 -7.71 4.67
C ASN A 107 -24.57 -6.23 4.65
N PHE A 108 -23.63 -5.87 3.76
CA PHE A 108 -23.22 -4.48 3.55
C PHE A 108 -24.38 -3.62 3.02
N VAL A 109 -25.11 -4.12 2.00
CA VAL A 109 -26.30 -3.42 1.46
C VAL A 109 -27.36 -3.28 2.54
N GLU A 110 -27.63 -4.32 3.31
CA GLU A 110 -28.61 -4.24 4.41
C GLU A 110 -28.20 -3.22 5.47
N GLY A 111 -26.95 -3.33 5.97
CA GLY A 111 -26.45 -2.42 7.00
C GLY A 111 -26.41 -0.96 6.56
N MET A 112 -26.00 -0.68 5.32
CA MET A 112 -26.04 0.69 4.79
C MET A 112 -27.47 1.17 4.54
N SER A 113 -28.40 0.28 4.18
CA SER A 113 -29.81 0.60 3.98
C SER A 113 -30.52 0.98 5.29
N ASP A 114 -30.06 0.50 6.44
CA ASP A 114 -30.58 0.92 7.75
C ASP A 114 -30.33 2.42 7.99
N TYR A 115 -29.18 2.93 7.54
CA TYR A 115 -28.83 4.36 7.62
C TYR A 115 -29.44 5.19 6.46
N PHE A 116 -29.52 4.61 5.25
CA PHE A 116 -29.91 5.29 4.01
C PHE A 116 -31.00 4.51 3.27
N PRO A 117 -32.22 4.38 3.83
CA PRO A 117 -33.25 3.50 3.27
C PRO A 117 -33.72 3.90 1.87
N LYS A 118 -33.60 5.18 1.49
CA LYS A 118 -33.97 5.67 0.15
C LYS A 118 -32.96 5.28 -0.93
N GLU A 119 -31.76 4.90 -0.54
CA GLU A 119 -30.65 4.57 -1.45
C GLU A 119 -30.46 3.05 -1.65
N LYS A 120 -31.34 2.20 -1.08
CA LYS A 120 -31.19 0.74 -1.10
C LYS A 120 -30.97 0.17 -2.50
N GLN A 121 -31.69 0.69 -3.51
CA GLN A 121 -31.51 0.23 -4.89
C GLN A 121 -30.16 0.66 -5.48
N ALA A 122 -29.73 1.88 -5.20
CA ALA A 122 -28.42 2.37 -5.62
C ALA A 122 -27.26 1.60 -4.93
N LEU A 123 -27.45 1.24 -3.66
CA LEU A 123 -26.47 0.38 -2.93
C LEU A 123 -26.30 -1.01 -3.56
N LYS A 124 -27.39 -1.61 -4.10
CA LYS A 124 -27.29 -2.87 -4.84
C LYS A 124 -26.47 -2.70 -6.13
N LEU A 125 -26.76 -1.66 -6.91
CA LEU A 125 -25.97 -1.36 -8.13
C LEU A 125 -24.51 -1.05 -7.81
N TYR A 126 -24.26 -0.38 -6.70
CA TYR A 126 -22.91 -0.14 -6.21
C TYR A 126 -22.14 -1.44 -5.94
N VAL A 127 -22.76 -2.38 -5.25
CA VAL A 127 -22.16 -3.68 -4.97
C VAL A 127 -21.98 -4.51 -6.24
N GLU A 128 -22.91 -4.49 -7.18
CA GLU A 128 -22.76 -5.13 -8.49
C GLU A 128 -21.55 -4.57 -9.26
N MET A 129 -21.32 -3.26 -9.19
CA MET A 129 -20.13 -2.62 -9.77
C MET A 129 -18.84 -3.09 -9.09
N LEU A 130 -18.83 -3.19 -7.74
CA LEU A 130 -17.65 -3.72 -7.00
C LEU A 130 -17.35 -5.16 -7.42
N GLN A 131 -18.37 -6.03 -7.44
CA GLN A 131 -18.24 -7.43 -7.88
C GLN A 131 -17.73 -7.54 -9.31
N LYS A 132 -18.23 -6.70 -10.21
CA LYS A 132 -17.74 -6.64 -11.58
C LYS A 132 -16.26 -6.27 -11.64
N ALA A 133 -15.83 -5.27 -10.88
CA ALA A 133 -14.42 -4.85 -10.85
C ALA A 133 -13.47 -5.97 -10.37
N GLU A 134 -13.90 -6.75 -9.39
CA GLU A 134 -13.11 -7.87 -8.85
C GLU A 134 -12.96 -9.04 -9.82
N GLN A 135 -13.96 -9.28 -10.68
CA GLN A 135 -13.92 -10.32 -11.69
C GLN A 135 -13.00 -9.97 -12.86
N VAL A 136 -12.73 -8.67 -13.05
CA VAL A 136 -11.85 -8.19 -14.12
C VAL A 136 -10.40 -8.43 -13.74
N THR A 137 -9.80 -9.41 -14.39
CA THR A 137 -8.39 -9.78 -14.19
C THR A 137 -7.47 -9.04 -15.17
N PHE A 138 -6.15 -9.14 -14.96
CA PHE A 138 -5.16 -8.63 -15.91
C PHE A 138 -5.28 -9.21 -17.34
N ASN A 139 -5.96 -10.35 -17.50
CA ASN A 139 -6.19 -10.95 -18.81
C ASN A 139 -7.34 -10.26 -19.58
N ASP A 140 -8.23 -9.57 -18.84
CA ASP A 140 -9.38 -8.84 -19.41
C ASP A 140 -9.04 -7.35 -19.58
N GLN A 141 -7.93 -7.07 -20.27
CA GLN A 141 -7.36 -5.71 -20.39
C GLN A 141 -8.37 -4.68 -20.90
N GLU A 142 -9.24 -5.04 -21.83
CA GLU A 142 -10.22 -4.13 -22.41
C GLU A 142 -11.26 -3.67 -21.36
N GLU A 143 -11.78 -4.58 -20.54
CA GLU A 143 -12.76 -4.25 -19.52
C GLU A 143 -12.13 -3.48 -18.36
N ALA A 144 -10.92 -3.86 -17.94
CA ALA A 144 -10.16 -3.10 -16.96
C ALA A 144 -9.89 -1.68 -17.43
N LEU A 145 -9.51 -1.48 -18.69
CA LEU A 145 -9.28 -0.16 -19.27
C LEU A 145 -10.55 0.68 -19.28
N LYS A 146 -11.70 0.12 -19.68
CA LYS A 146 -13.00 0.82 -19.64
C LYS A 146 -13.31 1.34 -18.23
N MET A 147 -13.12 0.53 -17.19
CA MET A 147 -13.35 0.95 -15.82
C MET A 147 -12.28 1.92 -15.31
N MET A 148 -11.06 1.85 -15.84
CA MET A 148 -9.98 2.81 -15.51
C MET A 148 -10.22 4.19 -16.11
N GLU A 149 -10.95 4.31 -17.23
CA GLU A 149 -11.31 5.59 -17.87
C GLU A 149 -12.50 6.29 -17.19
N VAL A 150 -13.26 5.56 -16.35
CA VAL A 150 -14.39 6.14 -15.59
C VAL A 150 -13.87 6.83 -14.33
N ASN A 151 -14.35 8.06 -14.09
CA ASN A 151 -14.07 8.80 -12.87
C ASN A 151 -14.92 8.29 -11.71
N ALA A 152 -14.29 7.84 -10.62
CA ALA A 152 -14.98 7.28 -9.46
C ALA A 152 -15.92 8.29 -8.77
N TYR A 153 -15.48 9.54 -8.63
CA TYR A 153 -16.29 10.58 -7.97
C TYR A 153 -17.55 10.93 -8.77
N GLU A 154 -17.42 11.07 -10.09
CA GLU A 154 -18.55 11.33 -10.98
C GLU A 154 -19.52 10.16 -10.97
N TYR A 155 -19.03 8.92 -11.08
CA TYR A 155 -19.85 7.72 -11.02
C TYR A 155 -20.68 7.64 -9.72
N LEU A 156 -20.05 7.89 -8.57
CA LEU A 156 -20.76 7.87 -7.28
C LEU A 156 -21.84 8.97 -7.19
N ASN A 157 -21.58 10.16 -7.74
CA ASN A 157 -22.55 11.26 -7.75
C ASN A 157 -23.71 11.03 -8.75
N GLU A 158 -23.51 10.26 -9.81
CA GLU A 158 -24.58 9.85 -10.71
C GLU A 158 -25.45 8.75 -10.08
N LEU A 159 -24.81 7.83 -9.34
CA LEU A 159 -25.47 6.68 -8.72
C LEU A 159 -26.31 7.05 -7.48
N PHE A 160 -25.76 7.89 -6.60
CA PHE A 160 -26.37 8.22 -5.31
C PHE A 160 -26.92 9.65 -5.27
N LYS A 161 -28.06 9.82 -4.61
CA LYS A 161 -28.71 11.14 -4.41
C LYS A 161 -28.28 11.80 -3.10
N ASP A 162 -27.88 11.00 -2.10
CA ASP A 162 -27.47 11.50 -0.80
C ASP A 162 -25.94 11.72 -0.76
N PRO A 163 -25.46 12.99 -0.71
CA PRO A 163 -24.03 13.28 -0.64
C PRO A 163 -23.35 12.73 0.61
N LEU A 164 -24.09 12.53 1.70
CA LEU A 164 -23.53 11.96 2.92
C LEU A 164 -23.19 10.48 2.72
N LEU A 165 -24.04 9.72 2.03
CA LEU A 165 -23.75 8.33 1.69
C LEU A 165 -22.50 8.22 0.84
N ILE A 166 -22.32 9.09 -0.17
CA ILE A 166 -21.08 9.11 -0.98
C ILE A 166 -19.83 9.28 -0.09
N ASN A 167 -19.91 10.20 0.88
CA ASN A 167 -18.81 10.42 1.80
C ASN A 167 -18.61 9.26 2.78
N VAL A 168 -19.66 8.60 3.23
CA VAL A 168 -19.58 7.40 4.08
C VAL A 168 -18.91 6.26 3.31
N LEU A 169 -19.37 5.94 2.10
CA LEU A 169 -18.81 4.87 1.26
C LEU A 169 -17.35 5.11 0.89
N SER A 170 -16.94 6.38 0.78
CA SER A 170 -15.56 6.79 0.55
C SER A 170 -14.76 6.97 1.85
N GLY A 171 -15.39 6.75 3.00
CA GLY A 171 -14.82 7.06 4.31
C GLY A 171 -13.68 6.15 4.77
N THR A 172 -13.38 5.08 4.03
CA THR A 172 -12.19 4.25 4.24
C THR A 172 -11.01 4.72 3.36
N ALA A 173 -10.89 6.02 3.18
CA ALA A 173 -10.06 6.72 2.20
C ALA A 173 -8.54 6.52 2.30
N LEU A 174 -8.04 5.93 3.40
CA LEU A 174 -6.61 5.58 3.49
C LEU A 174 -6.20 4.39 2.61
N LYS A 175 -7.15 3.68 2.04
CA LYS A 175 -6.87 2.57 1.11
C LYS A 175 -6.47 3.06 -0.29
N THR A 176 -6.88 4.27 -0.67
CA THR A 176 -6.55 4.91 -1.96
C THR A 176 -6.62 6.42 -1.85
N GLU A 177 -5.89 7.14 -2.72
CA GLU A 177 -5.94 8.60 -2.76
C GLU A 177 -7.23 9.07 -3.43
N LEU A 178 -8.15 9.66 -2.68
CA LEU A 178 -9.39 10.22 -3.21
C LEU A 178 -9.10 11.53 -3.98
N ARG A 179 -9.12 11.47 -5.30
CA ARG A 179 -8.99 12.64 -6.20
C ARG A 179 -10.25 12.79 -7.05
N ARG A 180 -11.04 13.83 -6.79
CA ARG A 180 -12.31 14.09 -7.50
C ARG A 180 -12.16 14.07 -9.02
N GLN A 181 -11.06 14.62 -9.53
CA GLN A 181 -10.87 14.83 -10.96
C GLN A 181 -10.26 13.63 -11.67
N SER A 182 -9.71 12.65 -10.95
CA SER A 182 -8.82 11.70 -11.61
C SER A 182 -8.80 10.28 -11.07
N LEU A 183 -9.44 10.00 -9.90
CA LEU A 183 -9.43 8.64 -9.37
C LEU A 183 -10.22 7.69 -10.30
N PRO A 184 -9.56 6.65 -10.87
CA PRO A 184 -10.26 5.67 -11.68
C PRO A 184 -11.24 4.84 -10.85
N LEU A 185 -12.41 4.54 -11.44
CA LEU A 185 -13.42 3.68 -10.82
C LEU A 185 -12.88 2.29 -10.50
N TYR A 186 -12.07 1.71 -11.38
CA TYR A 186 -11.43 0.41 -11.15
C TYR A 186 -10.58 0.39 -9.87
N SER A 187 -9.72 1.40 -9.71
CA SER A 187 -8.87 1.51 -8.52
C SER A 187 -9.68 1.67 -7.24
N PHE A 188 -10.73 2.50 -7.28
CA PHE A 188 -11.64 2.70 -6.16
C PHE A 188 -12.40 1.42 -5.80
N ALA A 189 -12.95 0.74 -6.81
CA ALA A 189 -13.74 -0.47 -6.64
C ALA A 189 -12.92 -1.63 -6.04
N HIS A 190 -11.73 -1.88 -6.58
CA HIS A 190 -10.83 -2.93 -6.08
C HIS A 190 -10.42 -2.69 -4.63
N THR A 191 -10.02 -1.46 -4.28
CA THR A 191 -9.61 -1.12 -2.92
C THR A 191 -10.77 -1.05 -1.92
N THR A 192 -12.02 -1.09 -2.38
CA THR A 192 -13.20 -1.09 -1.50
C THR A 192 -13.82 -2.48 -1.42
N GLY A 193 -14.01 -3.14 -2.55
CA GLY A 193 -14.72 -4.41 -2.66
C GLY A 193 -14.05 -5.53 -1.89
N SER A 194 -12.74 -5.72 -2.04
CA SER A 194 -11.99 -6.76 -1.34
C SER A 194 -12.18 -6.73 0.18
N TYR A 195 -12.25 -5.54 0.78
CA TYR A 195 -12.48 -5.38 2.22
C TYR A 195 -13.92 -5.64 2.64
N ILE A 196 -14.89 -5.29 1.79
CA ILE A 196 -16.31 -5.61 2.05
C ILE A 196 -16.54 -7.12 1.96
N GLN A 197 -15.85 -7.83 1.07
CA GLN A 197 -15.94 -9.28 0.98
C GLN A 197 -15.51 -9.96 2.29
N SER A 198 -14.35 -9.61 2.80
CA SER A 198 -13.85 -10.01 4.12
C SER A 198 -12.64 -9.17 4.51
N SER A 199 -12.53 -8.84 5.78
CA SER A 199 -11.42 -8.06 6.30
C SER A 199 -10.63 -8.81 7.36
N TRP A 200 -9.29 -8.75 7.28
CA TRP A 200 -8.40 -9.57 8.10
C TRP A 200 -7.20 -8.77 8.60
N ARG A 201 -6.68 -9.17 9.73
CA ARG A 201 -5.46 -8.62 10.32
C ARG A 201 -4.48 -9.75 10.62
N LEU A 202 -3.19 -9.50 10.40
CA LEU A 202 -2.16 -10.44 10.78
C LEU A 202 -1.93 -10.35 12.29
N LYS A 203 -2.05 -11.49 13.02
CA LYS A 203 -1.63 -11.56 14.41
C LYS A 203 -0.10 -11.65 14.43
N GLY A 204 0.56 -10.68 15.02
CA GLY A 204 2.00 -10.53 14.97
C GLY A 204 2.41 -9.34 14.10
N GLU A 205 3.37 -9.51 13.22
CA GLU A 205 4.03 -8.44 12.48
C GLU A 205 4.17 -8.74 10.98
N GLY A 206 4.30 -7.70 10.16
CA GLY A 206 4.49 -7.83 8.71
C GLY A 206 5.73 -8.64 8.33
N ASN A 207 6.76 -8.64 9.17
CA ASN A 207 7.97 -9.45 8.95
C ASN A 207 7.69 -10.96 8.88
N LEU A 208 6.58 -11.47 9.42
CA LEU A 208 6.20 -12.88 9.24
C LEU A 208 6.02 -13.23 7.77
N MET A 209 5.37 -12.34 7.00
CA MET A 209 5.23 -12.52 5.54
C MET A 209 6.58 -12.45 4.83
N VAL A 210 7.40 -11.46 5.22
CA VAL A 210 8.72 -11.23 4.64
C VAL A 210 9.63 -12.43 4.87
N ASN A 211 9.69 -12.92 6.11
CA ASN A 211 10.52 -14.06 6.50
C ASN A 211 10.09 -15.33 5.79
N LYS A 212 8.78 -15.63 5.75
CA LYS A 212 8.24 -16.79 5.03
C LYS A 212 8.66 -16.81 3.57
N LEU A 213 8.51 -15.68 2.85
CA LEU A 213 8.93 -15.59 1.45
C LEU A 213 10.46 -15.70 1.29
N ALA A 214 11.22 -15.06 2.16
CA ALA A 214 12.68 -15.09 2.11
C ALA A 214 13.25 -16.50 2.40
N ASP A 215 12.66 -17.23 3.33
CA ASP A 215 13.05 -18.60 3.66
C ASP A 215 12.69 -19.56 2.54
N ASP A 216 11.52 -19.41 1.92
CA ASP A 216 11.13 -20.16 0.72
C ASP A 216 12.12 -19.93 -0.43
N ILE A 217 12.51 -18.66 -0.70
CA ILE A 217 13.50 -18.32 -1.74
C ILE A 217 14.82 -19.04 -1.48
N ARG A 218 15.32 -19.02 -0.24
CA ARG A 218 16.59 -19.68 0.14
C ARG A 218 16.49 -21.20 0.02
N ALA A 219 15.38 -21.78 0.49
CA ALA A 219 15.12 -23.22 0.40
C ALA A 219 15.07 -23.72 -1.05
N MET A 220 14.63 -22.87 -1.98
CA MET A 220 14.58 -23.15 -3.42
C MET A 220 15.91 -22.79 -4.15
N GLY A 221 16.99 -22.47 -3.42
CA GLY A 221 18.32 -22.16 -3.97
C GLY A 221 18.50 -20.72 -4.45
N GLY A 222 17.54 -19.83 -4.21
CA GLY A 222 17.69 -18.41 -4.50
C GLY A 222 18.67 -17.71 -3.56
N THR A 223 19.35 -16.70 -4.05
CA THR A 223 20.32 -15.90 -3.29
C THR A 223 19.70 -14.55 -2.95
N ILE A 224 19.75 -14.17 -1.68
CA ILE A 224 19.33 -12.85 -1.19
C ILE A 224 20.53 -12.12 -0.64
N ARG A 225 20.76 -10.88 -1.07
CA ARG A 225 21.82 -10.01 -0.57
C ARG A 225 21.26 -8.66 -0.15
N CYS A 226 21.34 -8.39 1.15
CA CYS A 226 21.03 -7.09 1.74
C CYS A 226 22.27 -6.18 1.73
N LYS A 227 22.07 -4.87 1.98
CA LYS A 227 23.12 -3.82 1.90
C LYS A 227 23.75 -3.70 0.51
N GLN A 228 22.97 -3.99 -0.52
CA GLN A 228 23.33 -3.89 -1.93
C GLN A 228 22.52 -2.78 -2.60
N GLU A 229 22.98 -1.55 -2.43
CA GLU A 229 22.34 -0.39 -3.06
C GLU A 229 22.79 -0.27 -4.51
N VAL A 230 21.90 -0.59 -5.44
CA VAL A 230 22.14 -0.45 -6.88
C VAL A 230 22.24 1.03 -7.23
N GLU A 231 23.24 1.40 -8.05
CA GLU A 231 23.46 2.75 -8.57
C GLU A 231 23.50 2.82 -10.09
N GLU A 232 23.71 1.67 -10.76
CA GLU A 232 23.76 1.60 -12.20
C GLU A 232 23.27 0.27 -12.75
N LEU A 233 22.54 0.35 -13.87
CA LEU A 233 22.19 -0.73 -14.75
C LEU A 233 23.06 -0.63 -16.00
N ILE A 234 24.02 -1.56 -16.16
CA ILE A 234 25.02 -1.53 -17.24
C ILE A 234 24.38 -2.12 -18.49
N GLU A 235 24.16 -1.28 -19.51
CA GLU A 235 23.62 -1.67 -20.80
C GLU A 235 24.76 -1.94 -21.81
N GLN A 236 24.64 -3.03 -22.55
CA GLN A 236 25.49 -3.34 -23.70
C GLN A 236 24.63 -3.95 -24.81
N GLY A 237 24.74 -3.38 -26.01
CA GLY A 237 24.01 -3.92 -27.18
C GLY A 237 22.47 -3.89 -27.04
N GLY A 238 21.91 -2.93 -26.29
CA GLY A 238 20.46 -2.77 -26.10
C GLY A 238 19.87 -3.67 -25.02
N LYS A 239 20.70 -4.31 -24.20
CA LYS A 239 20.29 -5.17 -23.08
C LYS A 239 21.09 -4.83 -21.85
N ILE A 240 20.48 -4.98 -20.66
CA ILE A 240 21.21 -4.93 -19.40
C ILE A 240 22.04 -6.20 -19.26
N THR A 241 23.32 -6.05 -18.96
CA THR A 241 24.26 -7.17 -18.75
C THR A 241 24.63 -7.36 -17.29
N ALA A 242 24.65 -6.28 -16.52
CA ALA A 242 24.98 -6.31 -15.11
C ALA A 242 24.33 -5.15 -14.34
N VAL A 243 24.26 -5.28 -13.02
CA VAL A 243 24.01 -4.18 -12.08
C VAL A 243 25.30 -3.86 -11.34
N ARG A 244 25.54 -2.58 -11.04
CA ARG A 244 26.59 -2.13 -10.15
C ARG A 244 25.99 -1.51 -8.89
N CYS A 245 26.52 -1.91 -7.74
CA CYS A 245 26.16 -1.39 -6.43
C CYS A 245 27.13 -0.31 -5.98
N LYS A 246 26.69 0.58 -5.08
CA LYS A 246 27.52 1.68 -4.53
C LYS A 246 28.81 1.20 -3.82
N ASN A 247 28.82 -0.04 -3.31
CA ASN A 247 29.99 -0.66 -2.71
C ASN A 247 30.99 -1.20 -3.74
N GLY A 248 30.73 -1.02 -5.04
CA GLY A 248 31.58 -1.47 -6.14
C GLY A 248 31.32 -2.90 -6.62
N GLU A 249 30.49 -3.67 -5.93
CA GLU A 249 30.12 -5.03 -6.37
C GLU A 249 29.27 -4.98 -7.64
N GLN A 250 29.50 -5.95 -8.54
CA GLN A 250 28.76 -6.11 -9.76
C GLN A 250 28.17 -7.52 -9.87
N TYR A 251 26.96 -7.59 -10.40
CA TYR A 251 26.23 -8.85 -10.57
C TYR A 251 25.69 -8.95 -12.00
N GLU A 252 26.00 -10.06 -12.67
CA GLU A 252 25.55 -10.37 -14.02
C GLU A 252 24.31 -11.26 -13.98
N ALA A 253 23.36 -10.99 -14.90
CA ALA A 253 22.20 -11.83 -15.12
C ALA A 253 21.75 -11.80 -16.59
N ASN A 254 20.87 -12.74 -16.94
CA ASN A 254 20.23 -12.75 -18.26
C ASN A 254 19.02 -11.79 -18.32
N THR A 255 18.25 -11.72 -17.22
CA THR A 255 17.06 -10.88 -17.09
C THR A 255 17.11 -10.12 -15.76
N PHE A 256 16.59 -8.90 -15.76
CA PHE A 256 16.52 -8.02 -14.62
C PHE A 256 15.07 -7.63 -14.33
N ILE A 257 14.68 -7.65 -13.06
CA ILE A 257 13.37 -7.18 -12.59
C ILE A 257 13.61 -6.09 -11.56
N SER A 258 12.95 -4.94 -11.71
CA SER A 258 13.01 -3.87 -10.72
C SER A 258 11.67 -3.72 -9.99
N ASP A 259 11.69 -3.87 -8.66
CA ASP A 259 10.61 -3.54 -7.71
C ASP A 259 10.79 -2.11 -7.16
N VAL A 260 11.61 -1.30 -7.83
CA VAL A 260 11.88 0.08 -7.46
C VAL A 260 11.10 1.02 -8.37
N HIS A 261 10.80 2.22 -7.86
CA HIS A 261 10.06 3.22 -8.62
C HIS A 261 10.63 3.43 -10.03
N PRO A 262 9.80 3.46 -11.09
CA PRO A 262 10.26 3.49 -12.49
C PRO A 262 11.20 4.66 -12.80
N ALA A 263 10.93 5.85 -12.24
CA ALA A 263 11.80 7.01 -12.45
C ALA A 263 13.24 6.75 -11.96
N ILE A 264 13.40 6.07 -10.84
CA ILE A 264 14.70 5.72 -10.27
C ILE A 264 15.35 4.61 -11.08
N THR A 265 14.59 3.56 -11.40
CA THR A 265 15.08 2.44 -12.21
C THR A 265 15.70 2.93 -13.53
N PHE A 266 15.02 3.84 -14.22
CA PHE A 266 15.54 4.34 -15.50
C PHE A 266 16.64 5.40 -15.36
N ASP A 267 16.81 6.02 -14.20
CA ASP A 267 17.98 6.87 -13.91
C ASP A 267 19.28 6.08 -13.72
N TRP A 268 19.18 4.83 -13.32
CA TRP A 268 20.35 3.93 -13.23
C TRP A 268 20.90 3.48 -14.59
N VAL A 269 20.11 3.54 -15.66
CA VAL A 269 20.61 3.28 -17.02
C VAL A 269 21.25 4.55 -17.56
N LYS A 270 22.58 4.67 -17.50
CA LYS A 270 23.28 5.93 -17.86
C LYS A 270 23.25 6.17 -19.37
N ASP A 271 23.78 5.23 -20.13
CA ASP A 271 23.87 5.32 -21.58
C ASP A 271 23.01 4.23 -22.23
N SER A 272 22.06 4.64 -23.08
CA SER A 272 21.20 3.72 -23.80
C SER A 272 20.69 4.32 -25.11
N TYR A 273 20.84 3.59 -26.19
CA TYR A 273 20.23 3.95 -27.45
C TYR A 273 18.78 3.46 -27.56
N VAL A 274 18.38 2.48 -26.73
CA VAL A 274 17.02 1.93 -26.71
C VAL A 274 16.11 2.78 -25.80
N LEU A 275 16.63 3.17 -24.64
CA LEU A 275 15.89 3.97 -23.65
C LEU A 275 15.99 5.46 -23.97
N LYS A 276 15.10 5.93 -24.84
CA LYS A 276 15.10 7.33 -25.32
C LYS A 276 14.82 8.34 -24.22
N GLY A 277 15.42 9.52 -24.33
CA GLY A 277 15.26 10.61 -23.35
C GLY A 277 13.81 11.06 -23.11
N MET A 278 12.92 10.94 -24.11
CA MET A 278 11.49 11.21 -23.94
C MET A 278 10.84 10.20 -22.97
N TYR A 279 11.18 8.94 -23.04
CA TYR A 279 10.66 7.91 -22.12
C TYR A 279 11.10 8.19 -20.68
N ARG A 280 12.38 8.53 -20.48
CA ARG A 280 12.90 8.90 -19.14
C ARG A 280 12.16 10.13 -18.57
N ARG A 281 11.98 11.18 -19.39
CA ARG A 281 11.25 12.39 -18.97
C ARG A 281 9.82 12.05 -18.60
N ARG A 282 9.15 11.18 -19.37
CA ARG A 282 7.80 10.69 -19.04
C ARG A 282 7.77 10.02 -17.67
N MET A 283 8.69 9.12 -17.38
CA MET A 283 8.72 8.41 -16.08
C MET A 283 8.99 9.35 -14.90
N LYS A 284 9.83 10.37 -15.10
CA LYS A 284 10.08 11.40 -14.07
C LYS A 284 8.92 12.36 -13.86
N ALA A 285 8.07 12.55 -14.87
CA ALA A 285 6.91 13.44 -14.81
C ALA A 285 5.67 12.77 -14.23
N LEU A 286 5.72 11.46 -13.91
CA LEU A 286 4.62 10.77 -13.26
C LEU A 286 4.41 11.33 -11.85
N GLU A 287 3.17 11.73 -11.59
CA GLU A 287 2.79 12.18 -10.26
C GLU A 287 2.64 11.00 -9.30
N ASN A 288 3.02 11.22 -8.05
CA ASN A 288 2.89 10.24 -6.97
C ASN A 288 1.68 10.56 -6.09
N THR A 289 1.18 9.53 -5.41
CA THR A 289 0.13 9.69 -4.40
C THR A 289 0.69 10.38 -3.16
N PHE A 290 -0.18 10.77 -2.24
CA PHE A 290 0.25 11.28 -0.93
C PHE A 290 1.10 10.24 -0.18
N GLY A 291 1.88 10.70 0.80
CA GLY A 291 2.47 9.86 1.83
C GLY A 291 1.56 9.74 3.05
N ILE A 292 1.99 8.99 4.07
CA ILE A 292 1.26 8.82 5.32
C ILE A 292 2.05 9.44 6.48
N PHE A 293 1.34 10.15 7.36
CA PHE A 293 1.81 10.46 8.69
C PHE A 293 1.22 9.42 9.65
N THR A 294 2.09 8.73 10.37
CA THR A 294 1.67 7.71 11.34
C THR A 294 2.06 8.14 12.75
N VAL A 295 1.12 7.97 13.69
CA VAL A 295 1.38 8.09 15.13
C VAL A 295 1.16 6.72 15.73
N SER A 296 2.22 6.06 16.14
CA SER A 296 2.17 4.76 16.81
C SER A 296 2.18 4.98 18.32
N LEU A 297 1.12 4.55 18.98
CA LEU A 297 0.88 4.74 20.41
C LEU A 297 1.07 3.42 21.14
N LYS A 298 2.01 3.39 22.08
CA LYS A 298 2.09 2.34 23.11
C LYS A 298 1.17 2.76 24.24
N LEU A 299 0.25 1.90 24.63
CA LEU A 299 -0.70 2.16 25.70
C LEU A 299 -0.16 1.69 27.07
N LYS A 300 -0.66 2.31 28.12
CA LYS A 300 -0.53 1.81 29.50
C LYS A 300 -1.26 0.46 29.60
N PRO A 301 -0.86 -0.42 30.50
CA PRO A 301 -1.58 -1.68 30.72
C PRO A 301 -3.03 -1.46 31.17
N ASP A 302 -3.93 -2.32 30.71
CA ASP A 302 -5.31 -2.45 31.19
C ASP A 302 -6.18 -1.18 31.14
N VAL A 303 -5.92 -0.30 30.14
CA VAL A 303 -6.64 0.99 30.02
C VAL A 303 -7.64 1.03 28.87
N LEU A 304 -7.51 0.15 27.86
CA LEU A 304 -8.36 0.12 26.68
C LEU A 304 -8.65 -1.33 26.28
N PRO A 305 -9.90 -1.78 26.31
CA PRO A 305 -10.25 -3.09 25.76
C PRO A 305 -9.89 -3.18 24.27
N TYR A 306 -9.39 -4.35 23.84
CA TYR A 306 -9.13 -4.60 22.43
C TYR A 306 -10.44 -4.53 21.64
N PHE A 307 -10.37 -3.87 20.47
CA PHE A 307 -11.47 -3.84 19.49
C PHE A 307 -10.98 -4.37 18.15
N ASN A 308 -11.74 -5.29 17.57
CA ASN A 308 -11.36 -6.05 16.38
C ASN A 308 -11.90 -5.42 15.09
N HIS A 309 -11.85 -4.10 14.99
CA HIS A 309 -12.26 -3.33 13.82
C HIS A 309 -11.37 -2.10 13.67
N ASN A 310 -11.52 -1.35 12.57
CA ASN A 310 -10.87 -0.05 12.41
C ASN A 310 -11.89 1.07 12.62
N LYS A 311 -11.40 2.26 13.00
CA LYS A 311 -12.21 3.46 13.12
C LYS A 311 -11.64 4.54 12.22
N TYR A 312 -12.48 5.16 11.41
CA TYR A 312 -12.16 6.31 10.58
C TYR A 312 -12.92 7.51 11.10
N VAL A 313 -12.23 8.60 11.40
CA VAL A 313 -12.83 9.79 11.98
C VAL A 313 -12.49 11.00 11.15
N TYR A 314 -13.49 11.75 10.72
CA TYR A 314 -13.31 12.92 9.88
C TYR A 314 -13.71 14.21 10.59
N LYS A 315 -12.90 15.25 10.42
CA LYS A 315 -13.15 16.59 10.97
C LYS A 315 -14.29 17.30 10.24
N LYS A 316 -14.38 17.09 8.92
CA LYS A 316 -15.41 17.65 8.03
C LYS A 316 -16.17 16.53 7.33
N PRO A 317 -17.43 16.77 6.94
CA PRO A 317 -18.24 15.75 6.26
C PRO A 317 -17.67 15.31 4.90
N ASN A 318 -16.96 16.20 4.20
CA ASN A 318 -16.44 15.92 2.87
C ASN A 318 -15.08 15.21 2.94
N VAL A 319 -15.10 13.89 2.72
CA VAL A 319 -13.91 13.05 2.76
C VAL A 319 -13.05 13.16 1.49
N TRP A 320 -13.60 13.63 0.38
CA TRP A 320 -12.87 13.78 -0.87
C TRP A 320 -11.88 14.94 -0.90
N THR A 321 -11.91 15.81 0.11
CA THR A 321 -11.03 16.97 0.23
C THR A 321 -10.35 17.07 1.59
N PHE A 322 -10.45 16.05 2.43
CA PHE A 322 -9.99 16.16 3.81
C PHE A 322 -8.46 16.37 3.95
N TYR A 323 -7.69 15.95 2.95
CA TYR A 323 -6.23 16.12 2.91
C TYR A 323 -5.80 17.38 2.12
N GLU A 324 -6.72 18.15 1.57
CA GLU A 324 -6.44 19.42 0.88
C GLU A 324 -6.32 20.60 1.85
N ASP A 325 -6.75 20.42 3.10
CA ASP A 325 -6.64 21.45 4.15
C ASP A 325 -5.16 21.71 4.47
N VAL A 326 -4.68 22.89 4.09
CA VAL A 326 -3.27 23.26 4.27
C VAL A 326 -2.92 23.33 5.76
N GLY A 327 -2.02 22.45 6.20
CA GLY A 327 -1.41 22.50 7.52
C GLY A 327 -2.23 21.91 8.68
N GLY A 328 -3.31 21.18 8.44
CA GLY A 328 -4.12 20.55 9.48
C GLY A 328 -4.55 19.11 9.18
N ILE A 329 -4.86 18.34 10.20
CA ILE A 329 -5.36 16.96 10.08
C ILE A 329 -6.87 16.99 9.81
N GLY A 330 -7.30 16.47 8.66
CA GLY A 330 -8.72 16.43 8.25
C GLY A 330 -9.44 15.15 8.61
N GLY A 331 -8.71 14.05 8.80
CA GLY A 331 -9.25 12.73 9.15
C GLY A 331 -8.14 11.81 9.63
N VAL A 332 -8.51 10.80 10.39
CA VAL A 332 -7.59 9.81 10.94
C VAL A 332 -8.22 8.42 10.89
N MET A 333 -7.43 7.43 10.50
CA MET A 333 -7.72 6.01 10.72
C MET A 333 -7.10 5.60 12.06
N VAL A 334 -7.86 4.91 12.88
CA VAL A 334 -7.42 4.29 14.14
C VAL A 334 -7.41 2.79 13.95
N SER A 335 -6.25 2.18 14.05
CA SER A 335 -6.05 0.73 13.93
C SER A 335 -5.51 0.19 15.24
N CYS A 336 -6.15 -0.84 15.79
CA CYS A 336 -5.70 -1.52 16.99
C CYS A 336 -4.97 -2.80 16.61
N ARG A 337 -3.72 -2.94 17.02
CA ARG A 337 -2.96 -4.19 16.79
C ARG A 337 -3.56 -5.33 17.58
N VAL A 338 -3.57 -6.54 17.00
CA VAL A 338 -3.99 -7.75 17.74
C VAL A 338 -3.06 -7.95 18.95
N PRO A 339 -3.60 -8.04 20.18
CA PRO A 339 -2.78 -8.20 21.36
C PRO A 339 -1.96 -9.50 21.33
N GLU A 340 -0.77 -9.45 21.92
CA GLU A 340 0.03 -10.64 22.16
C GLU A 340 -0.54 -11.44 23.34
N ASP A 341 -0.28 -12.75 23.35
CA ASP A 341 -0.58 -13.65 24.49
C ASP A 341 -2.06 -13.68 24.92
N ASP A 342 -3.00 -13.57 23.95
CA ASP A 342 -4.46 -13.60 24.19
C ASP A 342 -4.96 -12.59 25.24
N LYS A 343 -4.22 -11.48 25.41
CA LYS A 343 -4.65 -10.37 26.26
C LYS A 343 -5.94 -9.76 25.76
N LYS A 344 -6.77 -9.32 26.69
CA LYS A 344 -8.07 -8.69 26.40
C LYS A 344 -7.95 -7.18 26.10
N ASP A 345 -6.81 -6.58 26.45
CA ASP A 345 -6.60 -5.14 26.36
C ASP A 345 -5.62 -4.80 25.24
N ALA A 346 -5.91 -3.68 24.57
CA ALA A 346 -5.06 -3.14 23.53
C ALA A 346 -3.72 -2.66 24.10
N GLN A 347 -2.63 -3.10 23.50
CA GLN A 347 -1.28 -2.68 23.86
C GLN A 347 -0.77 -1.57 22.96
N GLN A 348 -1.28 -1.53 21.72
CA GLN A 348 -0.85 -0.59 20.69
C GLN A 348 -2.02 -0.15 19.83
N VAL A 349 -2.04 1.16 19.56
CA VAL A 349 -2.95 1.79 18.60
C VAL A 349 -2.13 2.63 17.63
N ASP A 350 -2.38 2.47 16.34
CA ASP A 350 -1.80 3.29 15.30
C ASP A 350 -2.84 4.27 14.75
N LEU A 351 -2.43 5.54 14.64
CA LEU A 351 -3.21 6.60 14.01
C LEU A 351 -2.56 6.96 12.69
N LEU A 352 -3.31 6.86 11.59
CA LEU A 352 -2.80 7.12 10.25
C LEU A 352 -3.60 8.25 9.60
N THR A 353 -2.89 9.15 8.94
CA THR A 353 -3.51 10.23 8.15
C THR A 353 -2.70 10.51 6.89
N PRO A 354 -3.32 10.83 5.75
CA PRO A 354 -2.59 11.29 4.58
C PRO A 354 -1.79 12.55 4.88
N MET A 355 -0.59 12.60 4.32
CA MET A 355 0.30 13.76 4.40
C MET A 355 0.84 14.11 3.01
N PRO A 356 0.40 15.22 2.41
CA PRO A 356 0.96 15.70 1.15
C PRO A 356 2.46 15.97 1.26
N TRP A 357 3.22 15.66 0.21
CA TRP A 357 4.66 15.91 0.17
C TRP A 357 5.04 17.37 0.45
N THR A 358 4.19 18.30 0.03
CA THR A 358 4.40 19.74 0.26
C THR A 358 4.63 20.11 1.72
N TRP A 359 4.07 19.32 2.65
CA TRP A 359 4.26 19.54 4.09
C TRP A 359 5.64 19.08 4.58
N CYS A 360 6.29 18.18 3.85
CA CYS A 360 7.64 17.70 4.14
C CYS A 360 8.73 18.43 3.36
N GLN A 361 8.36 19.18 2.35
CA GLN A 361 9.27 19.82 1.39
C GLN A 361 10.34 20.70 2.03
N PRO A 362 10.09 21.45 3.13
CA PRO A 362 11.13 22.23 3.80
C PRO A 362 12.32 21.38 4.29
N TRP A 363 12.10 20.10 4.57
CA TRP A 363 13.14 19.19 5.10
C TRP A 363 13.60 18.14 4.08
N LYS A 364 13.29 18.31 2.79
CA LYS A 364 13.60 17.31 1.74
C LYS A 364 15.08 16.99 1.60
N ASP A 365 15.96 17.95 1.85
CA ASP A 365 17.41 17.83 1.72
C ASP A 365 18.11 17.47 3.05
N THR A 366 17.35 17.15 4.09
CA THR A 366 17.86 16.74 5.39
C THR A 366 17.98 15.22 5.50
N THR A 367 18.78 14.74 6.45
CA THR A 367 18.99 13.30 6.72
C THR A 367 18.30 12.84 7.99
N ILE A 368 18.09 11.53 8.11
CA ILE A 368 17.51 10.92 9.32
C ILE A 368 18.34 11.33 10.56
N GLY A 369 17.64 11.76 11.62
CA GLY A 369 18.26 12.21 12.86
C GLY A 369 18.76 13.66 12.86
N HIS A 370 18.83 14.33 11.69
CA HIS A 370 19.40 15.68 11.54
C HIS A 370 18.44 16.64 10.82
N ARG A 371 17.14 16.59 11.15
CA ARG A 371 16.11 17.44 10.51
C ARG A 371 15.79 18.73 11.26
N GLY A 372 16.33 18.90 12.48
CA GLY A 372 16.16 20.11 13.32
C GLY A 372 14.86 20.15 14.12
N GLU A 373 14.80 21.14 15.03
CA GLU A 373 13.71 21.30 16.01
C GLU A 373 12.36 21.66 15.36
N GLU A 374 12.36 22.41 14.27
CA GLU A 374 11.12 22.75 13.55
C GLU A 374 10.41 21.50 13.01
N TYR A 375 11.19 20.52 12.51
CA TYR A 375 10.64 19.24 12.06
C TYR A 375 10.03 18.44 13.21
N LEU A 376 10.71 18.40 14.37
CA LEU A 376 10.21 17.72 15.55
C LEU A 376 8.93 18.38 16.08
N SER A 377 8.92 19.71 16.15
CA SER A 377 7.73 20.49 16.54
C SER A 377 6.54 20.30 15.60
N MET A 378 6.79 20.24 14.29
CA MET A 378 5.75 19.91 13.32
C MET A 378 5.16 18.53 13.56
N LYS A 379 6.00 17.50 13.78
CA LYS A 379 5.56 16.13 14.07
C LYS A 379 4.75 16.05 15.35
N GLU A 380 5.18 16.73 16.42
CA GLU A 380 4.49 16.77 17.71
C GLU A 380 3.11 17.42 17.56
N ARG A 381 3.02 18.58 16.91
CA ARG A 381 1.75 19.25 16.62
C ARG A 381 0.79 18.35 15.87
N MET A 382 1.25 17.70 14.81
CA MET A 382 0.41 16.79 14.01
C MET A 382 -0.02 15.56 14.81
N ALA A 383 0.86 14.98 15.62
CA ALA A 383 0.51 13.88 16.49
C ALA A 383 -0.60 14.26 17.48
N ASN A 384 -0.49 15.42 18.11
CA ASN A 384 -1.50 15.93 19.03
C ASN A 384 -2.84 16.17 18.34
N GLU A 385 -2.85 16.68 17.09
CA GLU A 385 -4.08 16.81 16.29
C GLU A 385 -4.71 15.44 15.97
N CYS A 386 -3.91 14.43 15.60
CA CYS A 386 -4.39 13.07 15.35
C CYS A 386 -5.01 12.46 16.61
N ILE A 387 -4.32 12.57 17.76
CA ILE A 387 -4.81 12.05 19.05
C ILE A 387 -6.12 12.72 19.43
N LYS A 388 -6.19 14.06 19.36
CA LYS A 388 -7.41 14.82 19.65
C LYS A 388 -8.58 14.42 18.75
N LEU A 389 -8.33 14.13 17.47
CA LEU A 389 -9.38 13.67 16.57
C LEU A 389 -9.81 12.24 16.91
N ALA A 390 -8.88 11.36 17.25
CA ALA A 390 -9.13 9.97 17.65
C ALA A 390 -9.92 9.88 18.99
N GLU A 391 -9.77 10.86 19.90
CA GLU A 391 -10.53 10.93 21.15
C GLU A 391 -12.06 11.03 20.94
N ARG A 392 -12.53 11.42 19.76
CA ARG A 392 -13.96 11.38 19.42
C ARG A 392 -14.53 9.97 19.40
N VAL A 393 -13.69 8.95 19.20
CA VAL A 393 -14.07 7.53 19.12
C VAL A 393 -13.37 6.65 20.15
N ILE A 394 -12.37 7.18 20.84
CA ILE A 394 -11.70 6.59 22.01
C ILE A 394 -11.53 7.70 23.05
N PRO A 395 -12.59 8.01 23.85
CA PRO A 395 -12.53 9.07 24.86
C PRO A 395 -11.38 8.86 25.84
N GLY A 396 -10.61 9.91 26.11
CA GLY A 396 -9.48 9.87 27.06
C GLY A 396 -8.23 9.16 26.50
N LEU A 397 -8.12 8.95 25.19
CA LEU A 397 -6.96 8.29 24.58
C LEU A 397 -5.62 8.91 25.00
N SER A 398 -5.54 10.24 25.09
CA SER A 398 -4.31 10.94 25.50
C SER A 398 -3.80 10.52 26.90
N GLU A 399 -4.71 10.23 27.83
CA GLU A 399 -4.36 9.77 29.18
C GLU A 399 -3.88 8.33 29.23
N MET A 400 -4.23 7.54 28.21
CA MET A 400 -3.88 6.12 28.08
C MET A 400 -2.48 5.90 27.51
N ILE A 401 -1.86 6.92 26.90
CA ILE A 401 -0.57 6.81 26.21
C ILE A 401 0.57 6.67 27.21
N ALA A 402 1.42 5.66 27.01
CA ALA A 402 2.69 5.50 27.70
C ALA A 402 3.84 6.10 26.89
N GLU A 403 3.89 5.81 25.58
CA GLU A 403 4.91 6.28 24.65
C GLU A 403 4.30 6.50 23.25
N GLN A 404 4.87 7.43 22.48
CA GLN A 404 4.44 7.68 21.10
C GLN A 404 5.63 7.78 20.14
N TYR A 405 5.43 7.31 18.91
CA TYR A 405 6.38 7.43 17.82
C TYR A 405 5.67 7.96 16.58
N THR A 406 6.40 8.72 15.77
CA THR A 406 5.81 9.29 14.55
C THR A 406 6.70 9.06 13.35
N SER A 407 6.09 8.76 12.21
CA SER A 407 6.75 8.72 10.90
C SER A 407 6.07 9.68 9.91
N THR A 408 6.81 10.12 8.92
CA THR A 408 6.36 11.06 7.88
C THR A 408 6.69 10.49 6.50
N PRO A 409 6.22 11.09 5.40
CA PRO A 409 6.67 10.74 4.06
C PRO A 409 8.20 10.75 3.87
N LEU A 410 8.93 11.59 4.60
CA LEU A 410 10.41 11.56 4.59
C LEU A 410 10.98 10.23 5.12
N THR A 411 10.34 9.62 6.11
CA THR A 411 10.74 8.31 6.62
C THR A 411 10.55 7.24 5.53
N TYR A 412 9.39 7.23 4.88
CA TYR A 412 9.13 6.28 3.78
C TYR A 412 10.13 6.47 2.64
N ARG A 413 10.36 7.71 2.18
CA ARG A 413 11.35 8.01 1.14
C ARG A 413 12.74 7.47 1.48
N ASP A 414 13.19 7.70 2.70
CA ASP A 414 14.55 7.36 3.10
C ASP A 414 14.76 5.85 3.23
N TYR A 415 13.72 5.12 3.64
CA TYR A 415 13.81 3.66 3.79
C TYR A 415 13.42 2.89 2.53
N THR A 416 12.48 3.37 1.72
CA THR A 416 11.95 2.62 0.57
C THR A 416 12.36 3.18 -0.80
N LEU A 417 13.05 4.33 -0.86
CA LEU A 417 13.35 5.08 -2.10
C LEU A 417 12.10 5.50 -2.88
N THR A 418 10.91 5.45 -2.29
CA THR A 418 9.72 5.93 -2.99
C THR A 418 9.78 7.45 -3.11
N PRO A 419 9.71 8.02 -4.32
CA PRO A 419 9.71 9.46 -4.50
C PRO A 419 8.61 10.12 -3.68
N GLU A 420 8.92 11.26 -3.07
CA GLU A 420 8.00 12.03 -2.22
C GLU A 420 7.45 11.25 -1.01
N GLY A 421 8.03 10.07 -0.70
CA GLY A 421 7.54 9.21 0.36
C GLY A 421 6.11 8.72 0.15
N SER A 422 5.71 8.58 -1.12
CA SER A 422 4.37 8.17 -1.53
C SER A 422 3.99 6.80 -0.95
N ALA A 423 2.77 6.70 -0.45
CA ALA A 423 2.25 5.46 0.12
C ALA A 423 1.93 4.42 -0.97
N TYR A 424 1.41 4.87 -2.11
CA TYR A 424 0.88 3.99 -3.16
C TYR A 424 1.59 4.16 -4.51
N GLY A 425 2.76 4.81 -4.53
CA GLY A 425 3.56 5.01 -5.72
C GLY A 425 2.89 5.93 -6.75
N VAL A 426 3.01 5.57 -8.03
CA VAL A 426 2.50 6.36 -9.15
C VAL A 426 0.98 6.48 -9.08
N ARG A 427 0.49 7.74 -9.08
CA ARG A 427 -0.94 8.05 -9.12
C ARG A 427 -1.57 7.57 -10.42
N LYS A 428 -2.72 6.89 -10.32
CA LYS A 428 -3.54 6.52 -11.47
C LYS A 428 -4.50 7.66 -11.79
N ASP A 429 -4.66 7.96 -13.08
CA ASP A 429 -5.50 9.08 -13.56
C ASP A 429 -6.41 8.59 -14.68
N CYS A 430 -7.73 8.61 -14.45
CA CYS A 430 -8.74 8.17 -15.42
C CYS A 430 -8.72 8.99 -16.72
N ARG A 431 -8.20 10.22 -16.69
CA ARG A 431 -8.06 11.10 -17.87
C ARG A 431 -6.81 10.80 -18.72
N SER A 432 -5.89 10.00 -18.16
CA SER A 432 -4.59 9.71 -18.75
C SER A 432 -4.15 8.27 -18.47
N VAL A 433 -5.09 7.32 -18.61
CA VAL A 433 -4.89 5.91 -18.24
C VAL A 433 -3.64 5.33 -18.90
N MET A 434 -3.48 5.52 -20.21
CA MET A 434 -2.31 5.01 -20.96
C MET A 434 -0.96 5.59 -20.52
N LEU A 435 -0.96 6.71 -19.79
CA LEU A 435 0.26 7.29 -19.26
C LEU A 435 0.58 6.81 -17.84
N THR A 436 -0.43 6.49 -17.05
CA THR A 436 -0.30 6.17 -15.63
C THR A 436 -0.40 4.68 -15.32
N MET A 437 -1.01 3.87 -16.19
CA MET A 437 -0.89 2.41 -16.17
C MET A 437 0.43 2.00 -16.85
N LEU A 438 1.33 1.41 -16.08
CA LEU A 438 2.63 1.02 -16.58
C LEU A 438 2.68 -0.48 -16.85
N SER A 439 3.30 -0.85 -17.98
CA SER A 439 3.56 -2.25 -18.31
C SER A 439 4.75 -2.79 -17.49
N PRO A 440 4.74 -4.09 -17.14
CA PRO A 440 5.95 -4.76 -16.68
C PRO A 440 7.07 -4.73 -17.71
N GLN A 441 6.75 -4.78 -19.00
CA GLN A 441 7.73 -4.73 -20.09
C GLN A 441 8.22 -3.30 -20.31
N THR A 442 9.53 -3.14 -20.49
CA THR A 442 10.19 -1.86 -20.76
C THR A 442 10.73 -1.79 -22.19
N PRO A 443 11.19 -0.62 -22.65
CA PRO A 443 11.91 -0.54 -23.92
C PRO A 443 13.19 -1.37 -23.98
N ILE A 444 13.78 -1.72 -22.84
CA ILE A 444 14.95 -2.61 -22.76
C ILE A 444 14.45 -4.05 -22.62
N PRO A 445 14.68 -4.94 -23.60
CA PRO A 445 13.98 -6.23 -23.71
C PRO A 445 14.12 -7.17 -22.50
N ASN A 446 15.23 -7.08 -21.75
CA ASN A 446 15.50 -7.91 -20.60
C ASN A 446 15.46 -7.16 -19.24
N LEU A 447 14.85 -5.97 -19.22
CA LEU A 447 14.54 -5.23 -18.01
C LEU A 447 13.03 -5.17 -17.83
N LEU A 448 12.52 -5.78 -16.77
CA LEU A 448 11.10 -5.77 -16.41
C LEU A 448 10.90 -4.94 -15.15
N LEU A 449 9.68 -4.46 -14.96
CA LEU A 449 9.23 -3.78 -13.75
C LEU A 449 8.23 -4.67 -13.00
N THR A 450 8.11 -4.47 -11.68
CA THR A 450 7.10 -5.06 -10.82
C THR A 450 6.68 -4.09 -9.72
N GLY A 451 5.76 -4.50 -8.84
CA GLY A 451 5.36 -3.74 -7.65
C GLY A 451 4.22 -2.76 -7.87
N GLN A 452 3.97 -1.92 -6.86
CA GLN A 452 2.78 -1.07 -6.74
C GLN A 452 2.65 0.05 -7.79
N ASN A 453 3.72 0.35 -8.53
CA ASN A 453 3.73 1.47 -9.48
C ASN A 453 3.04 1.16 -10.81
N LEU A 454 2.78 -0.11 -11.13
CA LEU A 454 2.34 -0.50 -12.46
C LEU A 454 0.83 -0.34 -12.66
N MET A 455 0.02 -1.11 -11.99
CA MET A 455 -1.43 -1.11 -12.21
C MET A 455 -2.21 -0.78 -10.93
N LEU A 456 -2.17 -1.65 -9.94
CA LEU A 456 -2.80 -1.49 -8.64
C LEU A 456 -1.75 -1.52 -7.53
N HIS A 457 -2.04 -0.81 -6.45
CA HIS A 457 -1.27 -0.85 -5.21
C HIS A 457 -1.93 -1.79 -4.18
N GLY A 458 -1.37 -1.81 -2.96
CA GLY A 458 -1.80 -2.73 -1.90
C GLY A 458 -1.30 -4.14 -2.12
N LEU A 459 -1.55 -5.04 -1.17
CA LEU A 459 -1.00 -6.40 -1.22
C LEU A 459 -1.53 -7.19 -2.42
N GLU A 460 -2.82 -7.11 -2.70
CA GLU A 460 -3.44 -7.80 -3.83
C GLU A 460 -2.89 -7.28 -5.16
N GLY A 461 -2.91 -5.97 -5.38
CA GLY A 461 -2.42 -5.38 -6.63
C GLY A 461 -0.93 -5.64 -6.87
N VAL A 462 -0.09 -5.60 -5.82
CA VAL A 462 1.33 -5.93 -5.93
C VAL A 462 1.54 -7.41 -6.22
N ALA A 463 0.80 -8.31 -5.55
CA ALA A 463 0.91 -9.75 -5.80
C ALA A 463 0.50 -10.10 -7.24
N MET A 464 -0.64 -9.58 -7.71
CA MET A 464 -1.09 -9.76 -9.10
C MET A 464 -0.04 -9.26 -10.09
N THR A 465 0.52 -8.07 -9.86
CA THR A 465 1.57 -7.49 -10.72
C THR A 465 2.82 -8.38 -10.75
N ALA A 466 3.26 -8.89 -9.59
CA ALA A 466 4.43 -9.76 -9.50
C ALA A 466 4.20 -11.10 -10.22
N MET A 467 3.02 -11.70 -10.06
CA MET A 467 2.63 -12.91 -10.79
C MET A 467 2.62 -12.68 -12.32
N ASN A 468 2.08 -11.54 -12.76
CA ASN A 468 2.10 -11.18 -14.19
C ASN A 468 3.52 -11.00 -14.71
N THR A 469 4.39 -10.31 -13.97
CA THR A 469 5.80 -10.11 -14.34
C THR A 469 6.55 -11.43 -14.45
N THR A 470 6.35 -12.36 -13.52
CA THR A 470 6.97 -13.69 -13.56
C THR A 470 6.45 -14.53 -14.73
N ASN A 471 5.16 -14.46 -15.05
CA ASN A 471 4.55 -15.18 -16.17
C ASN A 471 5.13 -14.76 -17.53
N ILE A 472 5.57 -13.50 -17.68
CA ILE A 472 6.26 -13.04 -18.90
C ILE A 472 7.58 -13.78 -19.10
N ILE A 473 8.27 -14.16 -18.03
CA ILE A 473 9.56 -14.87 -18.08
C ILE A 473 9.39 -16.38 -18.24
N LEU A 474 8.31 -16.93 -17.68
CA LEU A 474 8.07 -18.38 -17.65
C LEU A 474 7.36 -18.91 -18.90
N LYS A 475 6.77 -18.03 -19.70
CA LYS A 475 6.24 -18.37 -21.05
C LYS A 475 7.37 -18.49 -22.04
#